data_3e24e5ffcffacde369d18330d8de0bf2
#
_entry.id   3e24e5ffcffacde369d18330d8de0bf2
#
_cell.length_a   1.000
_cell.length_b   1.000
_cell.length_c   1.000
_cell.angle_alpha   90.00
_cell.angle_beta   90.00
_cell.angle_gamma   90.00
#
_symmetry.space_group_name_H-M   'P 1'
#
loop_
_entity.id
_entity.type
_entity.pdbx_description
1 polymer ?
#
loop_
_entity_poly.entity_id
_entity_poly.type
_entity_poly.pdbx_seq_one_letter_code
_entity_poly.pdbx_strand_id
1 'polypeptide(L)'
;MSKLLTSTLIATIALSATEIPDNKLLVNYAKRNIVKNPQVTLKGVNVIEATTHKDLPGWTILLTSMDLSYHKKEIHAPEVMFVKGNLITGNLANLKTGRSYRNEIKPTVPAAMYDDAHLLFGNKNAKHKIVVFSDPMCPFCQDVVPDIMKAAKAHPDTIGLYYYHLPLLRIHPVSGILTRVMHVAQQEGRKDVVEKMYNLKINPGERNETKVLEAVKKQIGYDIPASKINDKAVKNAMKADEKAASRMMVTGTPTVYIDGKWDKMRDGYEKLIK
;
A
#
# COMPACT_ATOMS: atom_id res chain seq x y z
N MET A 1 -55.23 -38.31 16.25
CA MET A 1 -54.31 -37.29 16.78
C MET A 1 -52.91 -37.61 16.26
N SER A 2 -52.56 -37.01 15.13
CA SER A 2 -51.27 -37.23 14.46
C SER A 2 -50.30 -36.11 14.85
N LYS A 3 -49.19 -36.46 15.52
CA LYS A 3 -48.12 -35.49 15.88
C LYS A 3 -47.19 -35.36 14.66
N LEU A 4 -47.22 -34.21 14.00
CA LEU A 4 -46.17 -33.81 13.07
C LEU A 4 -44.91 -33.45 13.87
N LEU A 5 -43.85 -34.22 13.66
CA LEU A 5 -42.49 -33.85 14.06
C LEU A 5 -41.89 -32.94 12.96
N THR A 6 -41.79 -31.65 13.28
CA THR A 6 -41.01 -30.70 12.48
C THR A 6 -39.54 -30.86 12.79
N SER A 7 -38.79 -31.47 11.90
CA SER A 7 -37.32 -31.58 11.95
C SER A 7 -36.72 -30.25 11.50
N THR A 8 -36.19 -29.48 12.45
CA THR A 8 -35.44 -28.25 12.15
C THR A 8 -34.02 -28.63 11.72
N LEU A 9 -33.75 -28.51 10.44
CA LEU A 9 -32.42 -28.70 9.86
C LEU A 9 -31.54 -27.49 10.26
N ILE A 10 -30.71 -27.66 11.27
CA ILE A 10 -29.69 -26.67 11.63
C ILE A 10 -28.57 -26.82 10.61
N ALA A 11 -28.51 -25.92 9.62
CA ALA A 11 -27.37 -25.80 8.71
C ALA A 11 -26.19 -25.21 9.51
N THR A 12 -25.30 -26.05 9.96
CA THR A 12 -23.99 -25.64 10.48
C THR A 12 -23.18 -25.07 9.32
N ILE A 13 -23.08 -23.73 9.24
CA ILE A 13 -22.11 -23.06 8.39
C ILE A 13 -20.73 -23.36 9.00
N ALA A 14 -20.08 -24.38 8.50
CA ALA A 14 -18.65 -24.60 8.80
C ALA A 14 -17.89 -23.40 8.24
N LEU A 15 -17.44 -22.50 9.10
CA LEU A 15 -16.40 -21.53 8.80
C LEU A 15 -15.16 -22.39 8.44
N SER A 16 -14.90 -22.59 7.15
CA SER A 16 -13.68 -23.26 6.71
C SER A 16 -12.50 -22.41 7.17
N ALA A 17 -11.75 -22.92 8.14
CA ALA A 17 -10.48 -22.33 8.52
C ALA A 17 -9.63 -22.17 7.24
N THR A 18 -9.04 -21.00 7.06
CA THR A 18 -8.10 -20.75 5.96
C THR A 18 -6.91 -21.69 6.13
N GLU A 19 -6.83 -22.73 5.31
CA GLU A 19 -5.76 -23.70 5.37
C GLU A 19 -4.52 -23.11 4.66
N ILE A 20 -3.47 -22.84 5.46
CA ILE A 20 -2.20 -22.35 4.93
C ILE A 20 -1.31 -23.59 4.69
N PRO A 21 -0.88 -23.84 3.44
CA PRO A 21 0.01 -24.96 3.14
C PRO A 21 1.36 -24.84 3.85
N ASP A 22 2.03 -25.98 4.02
CA ASP A 22 3.42 -26.00 4.49
C ASP A 22 4.30 -25.07 3.63
N ASN A 23 5.11 -24.25 4.29
CA ASN A 23 5.93 -23.23 3.62
C ASN A 23 6.93 -23.86 2.61
N LYS A 24 7.41 -25.09 2.85
CA LYS A 24 8.26 -25.81 1.89
C LYS A 24 7.54 -26.07 0.57
N LEU A 25 6.23 -26.35 0.60
CA LEU A 25 5.43 -26.54 -0.61
C LEU A 25 5.30 -25.24 -1.38
N LEU A 26 5.06 -24.10 -0.70
CA LEU A 26 4.99 -22.78 -1.32
C LEU A 26 6.33 -22.39 -1.96
N VAL A 27 7.44 -22.59 -1.25
CA VAL A 27 8.80 -22.33 -1.76
C VAL A 27 9.11 -23.20 -2.99
N ASN A 28 8.79 -24.50 -2.93
CA ASN A 28 9.02 -25.41 -4.06
C ASN A 28 8.17 -25.03 -5.28
N TYR A 29 6.90 -24.66 -5.06
CA TYR A 29 6.05 -24.18 -6.13
C TYR A 29 6.61 -22.90 -6.75
N ALA A 30 6.99 -21.92 -5.93
CA ALA A 30 7.53 -20.65 -6.40
C ALA A 30 8.83 -20.84 -7.21
N LYS A 31 9.74 -21.72 -6.75
CA LYS A 31 10.97 -22.08 -7.49
C LYS A 31 10.68 -22.66 -8.87
N ARG A 32 9.70 -23.57 -8.95
CA ARG A 32 9.39 -24.28 -10.20
C ARG A 32 8.56 -23.45 -11.16
N ASN A 33 7.65 -22.60 -10.66
CA ASN A 33 6.58 -22.01 -11.47
C ASN A 33 6.65 -20.49 -11.58
N ILE A 34 7.24 -19.77 -10.61
CA ILE A 34 7.25 -18.31 -10.59
C ILE A 34 8.63 -17.76 -10.92
N VAL A 35 9.68 -18.22 -10.24
CA VAL A 35 11.05 -17.72 -10.43
C VAL A 35 11.69 -18.44 -11.62
N LYS A 36 11.56 -17.87 -12.81
CA LYS A 36 12.04 -18.46 -14.07
C LYS A 36 13.44 -18.00 -14.47
N ASN A 37 13.88 -16.83 -13.98
CA ASN A 37 15.19 -16.30 -14.29
C ASN A 37 16.27 -17.06 -13.47
N PRO A 38 17.23 -17.75 -14.11
CA PRO A 38 18.28 -18.51 -13.40
C PRO A 38 19.24 -17.63 -12.58
N GLN A 39 19.31 -16.33 -12.87
CA GLN A 39 20.12 -15.38 -12.11
C GLN A 39 19.43 -14.90 -10.82
N VAL A 40 18.14 -15.25 -10.64
CA VAL A 40 17.37 -14.89 -9.45
C VAL A 40 17.32 -16.09 -8.51
N THR A 41 17.75 -15.91 -7.28
CA THR A 41 17.66 -16.92 -6.23
C THR A 41 16.49 -16.63 -5.31
N LEU A 42 15.55 -17.56 -5.17
CA LEU A 42 14.49 -17.50 -4.16
C LEU A 42 15.08 -17.93 -2.80
N LYS A 43 15.04 -17.03 -1.82
CA LYS A 43 15.47 -17.25 -0.43
C LYS A 43 14.32 -17.79 0.42
N GLY A 44 13.09 -17.28 0.23
CA GLY A 44 11.92 -17.69 0.99
C GLY A 44 10.62 -17.14 0.41
N VAL A 45 9.51 -17.66 0.95
CA VAL A 45 8.15 -17.13 0.72
C VAL A 45 7.53 -16.85 2.07
N ASN A 46 7.12 -15.61 2.31
CA ASN A 46 6.48 -15.19 3.55
C ASN A 46 5.01 -14.94 3.29
N VAL A 47 4.12 -15.62 3.98
CA VAL A 47 2.69 -15.33 3.95
C VAL A 47 2.43 -14.08 4.80
N ILE A 48 1.97 -13.00 4.15
CA ILE A 48 1.61 -11.74 4.79
C ILE A 48 0.21 -11.86 5.41
N GLU A 49 -0.72 -12.40 4.62
CA GLU A 49 -2.12 -12.58 5.00
C GLU A 49 -2.71 -13.78 4.25
N ALA A 50 -3.58 -14.54 4.91
CA ALA A 50 -4.41 -15.55 4.29
C ALA A 50 -5.87 -15.14 4.42
N THR A 51 -6.60 -15.08 3.30
CA THR A 51 -7.97 -14.59 3.26
C THR A 51 -8.83 -15.44 2.32
N THR A 52 -10.12 -15.17 2.29
CA THR A 52 -11.08 -15.78 1.37
C THR A 52 -11.80 -14.69 0.58
N HIS A 53 -12.46 -15.08 -0.51
CA HIS A 53 -13.30 -14.17 -1.30
C HIS A 53 -14.66 -14.82 -1.55
N LYS A 54 -15.74 -14.04 -1.42
CA LYS A 54 -17.12 -14.54 -1.56
C LYS A 54 -17.40 -15.25 -2.88
N ASP A 55 -16.78 -14.81 -3.97
CA ASP A 55 -16.95 -15.36 -5.32
C ASP A 55 -16.04 -16.57 -5.57
N LEU A 56 -15.19 -16.95 -4.62
CA LEU A 56 -14.22 -18.06 -4.73
C LEU A 56 -14.41 -19.06 -3.56
N PRO A 57 -15.58 -19.73 -3.47
CA PRO A 57 -15.85 -20.62 -2.36
C PRO A 57 -14.85 -21.79 -2.31
N GLY A 58 -14.30 -22.03 -1.12
CA GLY A 58 -13.33 -23.10 -0.86
C GLY A 58 -11.90 -22.77 -1.35
N TRP A 59 -11.62 -21.56 -1.87
CA TRP A 59 -10.27 -21.11 -2.16
C TRP A 59 -9.75 -20.26 -1.01
N THR A 60 -8.53 -20.55 -0.55
CA THR A 60 -7.72 -19.68 0.30
C THR A 60 -6.83 -18.83 -0.59
N ILE A 61 -6.79 -17.53 -0.32
CA ILE A 61 -5.97 -16.56 -1.04
C ILE A 61 -4.81 -16.18 -0.12
N LEU A 62 -3.61 -16.51 -0.54
CA LEU A 62 -2.39 -16.19 0.16
C LEU A 62 -1.78 -14.93 -0.46
N LEU A 63 -1.71 -13.86 0.32
CA LEU A 63 -0.96 -12.66 0.00
C LEU A 63 0.44 -12.86 0.55
N THR A 64 1.43 -12.94 -0.32
CA THR A 64 2.80 -13.35 0.05
C THR A 64 3.83 -12.34 -0.39
N SER A 65 5.00 -12.37 0.24
CA SER A 65 6.22 -11.73 -0.23
C SER A 65 7.27 -12.81 -0.49
N MET A 66 7.82 -12.81 -1.69
CA MET A 66 8.97 -13.66 -2.03
C MET A 66 10.26 -12.88 -1.75
N ASP A 67 11.15 -13.46 -0.95
CA ASP A 67 12.48 -12.93 -0.74
C ASP A 67 13.42 -13.47 -1.83
N LEU A 68 13.83 -12.58 -2.71
CA LEU A 68 14.65 -12.88 -3.87
C LEU A 68 16.04 -12.23 -3.74
N SER A 69 17.04 -12.84 -4.37
CA SER A 69 18.37 -12.24 -4.54
C SER A 69 18.74 -12.22 -6.02
N TYR A 70 19.13 -11.02 -6.50
CA TYR A 70 19.61 -10.80 -7.87
C TYR A 70 20.87 -9.93 -7.83
N HIS A 71 22.00 -10.43 -8.36
CA HIS A 71 23.29 -9.74 -8.29
C HIS A 71 23.64 -9.21 -6.86
N LYS A 72 23.46 -10.05 -5.84
CA LYS A 72 23.66 -9.72 -4.41
C LYS A 72 22.74 -8.64 -3.84
N LYS A 73 21.77 -8.15 -4.62
CA LYS A 73 20.70 -7.27 -4.13
C LYS A 73 19.52 -8.10 -3.66
N GLU A 74 19.01 -7.75 -2.48
CA GLU A 74 17.78 -8.35 -1.96
C GLU A 74 16.58 -7.62 -2.54
N ILE A 75 15.56 -8.38 -2.95
CA ILE A 75 14.33 -7.91 -3.55
C ILE A 75 13.18 -8.62 -2.84
N HIS A 76 12.20 -7.86 -2.39
CA HIS A 76 10.94 -8.38 -1.85
C HIS A 76 9.86 -8.24 -2.93
N ALA A 77 9.47 -9.36 -3.53
CA ALA A 77 8.47 -9.36 -4.60
C ALA A 77 7.11 -9.84 -4.06
N PRO A 78 6.06 -9.00 -4.12
CA PRO A 78 4.73 -9.42 -3.73
C PRO A 78 4.17 -10.45 -4.70
N GLU A 79 3.48 -11.47 -4.16
CA GLU A 79 2.85 -12.51 -4.96
C GLU A 79 1.50 -12.91 -4.36
N VAL A 80 0.50 -13.18 -5.21
CA VAL A 80 -0.81 -13.70 -4.82
C VAL A 80 -0.89 -15.15 -5.27
N MET A 81 -1.23 -16.04 -4.34
CA MET A 81 -1.45 -17.45 -4.62
C MET A 81 -2.85 -17.87 -4.17
N PHE A 82 -3.54 -18.60 -5.03
CA PHE A 82 -4.86 -19.17 -4.73
C PHE A 82 -4.67 -20.66 -4.47
N VAL A 83 -5.13 -21.15 -3.31
CA VAL A 83 -4.97 -22.54 -2.88
C VAL A 83 -6.31 -23.16 -2.56
N LYS A 84 -6.51 -24.43 -2.99
CA LYS A 84 -7.67 -25.25 -2.64
C LYS A 84 -7.22 -26.71 -2.55
N GLY A 85 -7.14 -27.24 -1.34
CA GLY A 85 -6.53 -28.56 -1.09
C GLY A 85 -5.12 -28.63 -1.71
N ASN A 86 -4.87 -29.56 -2.61
CA ASN A 86 -3.58 -29.71 -3.29
C ASN A 86 -3.42 -28.88 -4.57
N LEU A 87 -4.38 -28.02 -4.89
CA LEU A 87 -4.32 -27.15 -6.07
C LEU A 87 -3.80 -25.77 -5.70
N ILE A 88 -2.94 -25.23 -6.56
CA ILE A 88 -2.39 -23.88 -6.42
C ILE A 88 -2.32 -23.21 -7.80
N THR A 89 -2.68 -21.92 -7.86
CA THR A 89 -2.53 -21.08 -9.05
C THR A 89 -2.19 -19.64 -8.68
N GLY A 90 -1.49 -18.94 -9.56
CA GLY A 90 -1.18 -17.51 -9.39
C GLY A 90 -2.28 -16.56 -9.83
N ASN A 91 -3.33 -17.06 -10.51
CA ASN A 91 -4.45 -16.23 -10.95
C ASN A 91 -5.74 -17.04 -11.09
N LEU A 92 -6.84 -16.42 -10.68
CA LEU A 92 -8.20 -16.80 -11.01
C LEU A 92 -8.90 -15.60 -11.63
N ALA A 93 -9.69 -15.83 -12.68
CA ALA A 93 -10.43 -14.78 -13.33
C ALA A 93 -11.93 -15.11 -13.39
N ASN A 94 -12.74 -14.08 -13.35
CA ASN A 94 -14.18 -14.21 -13.58
C ASN A 94 -14.45 -14.45 -15.06
N LEU A 95 -15.05 -15.58 -15.40
CA LEU A 95 -15.29 -15.98 -16.79
C LEU A 95 -16.16 -14.97 -17.56
N LYS A 96 -17.14 -14.36 -16.89
CA LYS A 96 -18.09 -13.43 -17.54
C LYS A 96 -17.49 -12.04 -17.78
N THR A 97 -16.63 -11.56 -16.84
CA THR A 97 -16.12 -10.20 -16.88
C THR A 97 -14.65 -10.10 -17.30
N GLY A 98 -13.93 -11.22 -17.34
CA GLY A 98 -12.48 -11.26 -17.56
C GLY A 98 -11.65 -10.70 -16.42
N ARG A 99 -12.26 -10.22 -15.33
CA ARG A 99 -11.56 -9.59 -14.19
C ARG A 99 -10.73 -10.61 -13.44
N SER A 100 -9.47 -10.28 -13.19
CA SER A 100 -8.56 -11.11 -12.41
C SER A 100 -8.72 -10.79 -10.91
N TYR A 101 -9.02 -11.81 -10.12
CA TYR A 101 -9.08 -11.68 -8.65
C TYR A 101 -7.74 -11.32 -8.01
N ARG A 102 -6.62 -11.68 -8.66
CA ARG A 102 -5.28 -11.26 -8.24
C ARG A 102 -5.16 -9.74 -8.10
N ASN A 103 -5.83 -8.98 -8.98
CA ASN A 103 -5.78 -7.52 -9.02
C ASN A 103 -6.88 -6.86 -8.17
N GLU A 104 -7.73 -7.64 -7.53
CA GLU A 104 -8.86 -7.17 -6.71
C GLU A 104 -8.56 -7.23 -5.21
N ILE A 105 -7.46 -7.88 -4.83
CA ILE A 105 -7.18 -8.21 -3.42
C ILE A 105 -5.85 -7.61 -3.01
N LYS A 106 -5.85 -6.93 -1.87
CA LYS A 106 -4.66 -6.37 -1.22
C LYS A 106 -4.69 -6.69 0.27
N PRO A 107 -3.53 -6.71 0.95
CA PRO A 107 -3.46 -6.93 2.38
C PRO A 107 -4.26 -5.89 3.17
N THR A 108 -4.74 -6.29 4.33
CA THR A 108 -5.31 -5.38 5.32
C THR A 108 -4.20 -4.55 5.96
N VAL A 109 -4.44 -3.25 6.17
CA VAL A 109 -3.45 -2.37 6.81
C VAL A 109 -3.23 -2.82 8.26
N PRO A 110 -2.02 -3.25 8.65
CA PRO A 110 -1.73 -3.64 10.01
C PRO A 110 -1.72 -2.43 10.96
N ALA A 111 -2.07 -2.66 12.23
CA ALA A 111 -2.14 -1.59 13.24
C ALA A 111 -0.84 -0.77 13.38
N ALA A 112 0.31 -1.41 13.16
CA ALA A 112 1.62 -0.76 13.21
C ALA A 112 1.83 0.34 12.15
N MET A 113 1.00 0.40 11.11
CA MET A 113 1.06 1.46 10.11
C MET A 113 0.29 2.73 10.49
N TYR A 114 -0.42 2.72 11.61
CA TYR A 114 -1.10 3.90 12.14
C TYR A 114 -0.24 4.59 13.21
N ASP A 115 1.01 4.89 12.89
CA ASP A 115 1.98 5.52 13.79
C ASP A 115 1.98 7.05 13.70
N ASP A 116 2.49 7.70 14.74
CA ASP A 116 2.50 9.16 14.84
C ASP A 116 3.42 9.81 13.79
N ALA A 117 4.45 9.11 13.28
CA ALA A 117 5.37 9.65 12.28
C ALA A 117 4.70 9.82 10.90
N HIS A 118 3.71 9.00 10.60
CA HIS A 118 2.95 9.06 9.35
C HIS A 118 1.64 9.83 9.47
N LEU A 119 1.19 10.21 10.68
CA LEU A 119 -0.04 10.99 10.87
C LEU A 119 0.14 12.41 10.32
N LEU A 120 -0.33 12.64 9.11
CA LEU A 120 -0.20 13.94 8.46
C LEU A 120 -1.29 14.91 8.93
N PHE A 121 -2.58 14.54 8.87
CA PHE A 121 -3.72 15.36 9.29
C PHE A 121 -4.72 14.58 10.11
N GLY A 122 -5.57 15.29 10.84
CA GLY A 122 -6.56 14.70 11.75
C GLY A 122 -5.94 14.17 13.04
N ASN A 123 -6.70 13.39 13.77
CA ASN A 123 -6.33 12.84 15.07
C ASN A 123 -6.04 11.32 14.98
N LYS A 124 -5.10 10.82 15.80
CA LYS A 124 -4.83 9.38 15.90
C LYS A 124 -6.03 8.57 16.42
N ASN A 125 -6.91 9.21 17.18
CA ASN A 125 -8.14 8.63 17.71
C ASN A 125 -9.37 8.93 16.83
N ALA A 126 -9.17 9.47 15.61
CA ALA A 126 -10.25 9.71 14.68
C ALA A 126 -11.06 8.44 14.40
N LYS A 127 -12.35 8.62 14.14
CA LYS A 127 -13.30 7.53 13.90
C LYS A 127 -12.90 6.63 12.73
N HIS A 128 -12.33 7.23 11.69
CA HIS A 128 -11.86 6.56 10.48
C HIS A 128 -10.39 6.85 10.24
N LYS A 129 -9.66 5.85 9.73
CA LYS A 129 -8.23 5.95 9.43
C LYS A 129 -8.01 5.75 7.94
N ILE A 130 -7.39 6.74 7.31
CA ILE A 130 -7.01 6.67 5.90
C ILE A 130 -5.50 6.50 5.81
N VAL A 131 -5.03 5.51 5.07
CA VAL A 131 -3.62 5.37 4.69
C VAL A 131 -3.50 5.65 3.20
N VAL A 132 -2.59 6.55 2.82
CA VAL A 132 -2.30 6.87 1.42
C VAL A 132 -0.83 6.65 1.11
N PHE A 133 -0.56 5.92 0.02
CA PHE A 133 0.76 5.86 -0.61
C PHE A 133 0.77 6.79 -1.82
N SER A 134 1.69 7.76 -1.84
CA SER A 134 1.61 8.84 -2.82
C SER A 134 2.97 9.34 -3.30
N ASP A 135 2.95 9.88 -4.53
CA ASP A 135 4.02 10.59 -5.20
C ASP A 135 3.53 11.99 -5.58
N PRO A 136 4.18 13.09 -5.14
CA PRO A 136 3.70 14.44 -5.41
C PRO A 136 3.72 14.83 -6.90
N MET A 137 4.49 14.10 -7.73
CA MET A 137 4.55 14.36 -9.16
C MET A 137 3.62 13.47 -9.99
N CYS A 138 2.98 12.48 -9.37
CA CYS A 138 2.01 11.63 -10.05
C CYS A 138 0.71 12.42 -10.33
N PRO A 139 0.27 12.55 -11.61
CA PRO A 139 -0.94 13.31 -11.94
C PRO A 139 -2.18 12.84 -11.16
N PHE A 140 -2.40 11.53 -11.08
CA PHE A 140 -3.52 10.98 -10.30
C PHE A 140 -3.43 11.27 -8.79
N CYS A 141 -2.20 11.44 -8.25
CA CYS A 141 -2.03 11.89 -6.87
C CYS A 141 -2.37 13.36 -6.71
N GLN A 142 -1.99 14.18 -7.70
CA GLN A 142 -2.32 15.62 -7.69
C GLN A 142 -3.82 15.86 -7.76
N ASP A 143 -4.58 14.97 -8.42
CA ASP A 143 -6.03 15.07 -8.51
C ASP A 143 -6.76 14.63 -7.23
N VAL A 144 -6.24 13.63 -6.50
CA VAL A 144 -6.99 12.96 -5.41
C VAL A 144 -6.48 13.34 -4.02
N VAL A 145 -5.16 13.35 -3.83
CA VAL A 145 -4.58 13.43 -2.48
C VAL A 145 -4.81 14.77 -1.78
N PRO A 146 -4.76 15.94 -2.48
CA PRO A 146 -5.09 17.22 -1.86
C PRO A 146 -6.51 17.27 -1.29
N ASP A 147 -7.49 16.64 -1.94
CA ASP A 147 -8.87 16.60 -1.45
C ASP A 147 -9.00 15.72 -0.20
N ILE A 148 -8.32 14.59 -0.15
CA ILE A 148 -8.24 13.76 1.07
C ILE A 148 -7.59 14.55 2.22
N MET A 149 -6.50 15.29 1.95
CA MET A 149 -5.85 16.15 2.94
C MET A 149 -6.81 17.22 3.47
N LYS A 150 -7.54 17.89 2.57
CA LYS A 150 -8.53 18.90 2.91
C LYS A 150 -9.66 18.32 3.77
N ALA A 151 -10.17 17.13 3.42
CA ALA A 151 -11.19 16.44 4.20
C ALA A 151 -10.70 16.10 5.62
N ALA A 152 -9.48 15.55 5.76
CA ALA A 152 -8.92 15.22 7.06
C ALA A 152 -8.64 16.46 7.94
N LYS A 153 -8.27 17.60 7.32
CA LYS A 153 -8.09 18.87 8.03
C LYS A 153 -9.42 19.45 8.51
N ALA A 154 -10.46 19.38 7.68
CA ALA A 154 -11.80 19.91 8.01
C ALA A 154 -12.52 19.04 9.06
N HIS A 155 -12.22 17.73 9.10
CA HIS A 155 -12.90 16.75 9.96
C HIS A 155 -11.89 15.92 10.80
N PRO A 156 -11.10 16.57 11.69
CA PRO A 156 -9.96 15.91 12.35
C PRO A 156 -10.38 14.79 13.31
N ASP A 157 -11.58 14.83 13.88
CA ASP A 157 -12.10 13.77 14.75
C ASP A 157 -12.76 12.62 13.97
N THR A 158 -13.08 12.89 12.69
CA THR A 158 -13.66 11.89 11.79
C THR A 158 -12.57 11.14 11.02
N ILE A 159 -11.53 11.84 10.53
CA ILE A 159 -10.50 11.26 9.67
C ILE A 159 -9.11 11.50 10.23
N GLY A 160 -8.37 10.42 10.49
CA GLY A 160 -6.92 10.42 10.70
C GLY A 160 -6.23 9.98 9.40
N LEU A 161 -5.49 10.88 8.77
CA LEU A 161 -4.77 10.63 7.51
C LEU A 161 -3.31 10.28 7.77
N TYR A 162 -2.92 9.07 7.41
CA TYR A 162 -1.56 8.55 7.48
C TYR A 162 -0.95 8.55 6.08
N TYR A 163 0.18 9.24 5.91
CA TYR A 163 0.81 9.50 4.63
C TYR A 163 2.12 8.73 4.50
N TYR A 164 2.23 7.89 3.47
CA TYR A 164 3.42 7.12 3.13
C TYR A 164 3.99 7.61 1.79
N HIS A 165 5.27 7.94 1.77
CA HIS A 165 5.95 8.39 0.56
C HIS A 165 6.26 7.21 -0.36
N LEU A 166 5.82 7.28 -1.61
CA LEU A 166 6.14 6.28 -2.63
C LEU A 166 6.55 6.95 -3.94
N PRO A 167 7.79 7.50 -4.02
CA PRO A 167 8.27 8.15 -5.23
C PRO A 167 8.44 7.15 -6.38
N LEU A 168 7.83 7.43 -7.53
CA LEU A 168 7.93 6.61 -8.74
C LEU A 168 9.20 6.98 -9.53
N LEU A 169 10.38 6.65 -8.98
CA LEU A 169 11.70 7.12 -9.44
C LEU A 169 12.02 6.81 -10.91
N ARG A 170 11.36 5.82 -11.52
CA ARG A 170 11.57 5.47 -12.93
C ARG A 170 10.94 6.47 -13.89
N ILE A 171 9.85 7.11 -13.48
CA ILE A 171 9.07 8.06 -14.29
C ILE A 171 9.14 9.48 -13.73
N HIS A 172 9.30 9.63 -12.42
CA HIS A 172 9.44 10.91 -11.72
C HIS A 172 10.72 10.94 -10.85
N PRO A 173 11.92 10.99 -11.43
CA PRO A 173 13.18 11.04 -10.66
C PRO A 173 13.23 12.13 -9.60
N VAL A 174 12.65 13.31 -9.87
CA VAL A 174 12.58 14.45 -8.94
C VAL A 174 11.85 14.09 -7.63
N SER A 175 10.89 13.17 -7.68
CA SER A 175 10.10 12.78 -6.50
C SER A 175 10.96 12.18 -5.38
N GLY A 176 12.12 11.59 -5.72
CA GLY A 176 13.06 11.11 -4.71
C GLY A 176 13.66 12.21 -3.84
N ILE A 177 13.78 13.44 -4.37
CA ILE A 177 14.21 14.63 -3.61
C ILE A 177 13.00 15.22 -2.90
N LEU A 178 11.89 15.40 -3.61
CA LEU A 178 10.68 16.03 -3.07
C LEU A 178 10.11 15.28 -1.87
N THR A 179 10.04 13.95 -1.91
CA THR A 179 9.53 13.14 -0.79
C THR A 179 10.42 13.26 0.45
N ARG A 180 11.74 13.39 0.30
CA ARG A 180 12.64 13.67 1.43
C ARG A 180 12.40 15.07 2.02
N VAL A 181 12.16 16.07 1.17
CA VAL A 181 11.76 17.42 1.62
C VAL A 181 10.45 17.37 2.37
N MET A 182 9.43 16.70 1.82
CA MET A 182 8.11 16.53 2.45
C MET A 182 8.22 15.83 3.81
N HIS A 183 9.01 14.77 3.89
CA HIS A 183 9.24 14.04 5.14
C HIS A 183 9.84 14.96 6.23
N VAL A 184 10.90 15.70 5.91
CA VAL A 184 11.50 16.63 6.87
C VAL A 184 10.51 17.71 7.29
N ALA A 185 9.79 18.29 6.33
CA ALA A 185 8.76 19.30 6.61
C ALA A 185 7.66 18.75 7.53
N GLN A 186 7.21 17.51 7.32
CA GLN A 186 6.24 16.85 8.19
C GLN A 186 6.78 16.69 9.62
N GLN A 187 8.03 16.24 9.79
CA GLN A 187 8.66 16.09 11.10
C GLN A 187 8.85 17.44 11.82
N GLU A 188 9.04 18.53 11.09
CA GLU A 188 9.10 19.90 11.60
C GLU A 188 7.73 20.53 11.86
N GLY A 189 6.63 19.78 11.65
CA GLY A 189 5.26 20.29 11.78
C GLY A 189 4.79 21.17 10.61
N ARG A 190 5.62 21.33 9.57
CA ARG A 190 5.33 22.12 8.37
C ARG A 190 4.48 21.31 7.36
N LYS A 191 3.32 20.88 7.83
CA LYS A 191 2.37 20.08 7.03
C LYS A 191 1.84 20.84 5.80
N ASP A 192 1.83 22.17 5.86
CA ASP A 192 1.51 23.05 4.73
C ASP A 192 2.45 22.85 3.53
N VAL A 193 3.72 22.54 3.79
CA VAL A 193 4.69 22.23 2.73
C VAL A 193 4.33 20.96 2.00
N VAL A 194 3.86 19.92 2.72
CA VAL A 194 3.42 18.66 2.13
C VAL A 194 2.25 18.87 1.15
N GLU A 195 1.26 19.69 1.53
CA GLU A 195 0.13 20.03 0.65
C GLU A 195 0.58 20.82 -0.58
N LYS A 196 1.38 21.88 -0.37
CA LYS A 196 1.85 22.75 -1.45
C LYS A 196 2.70 22.00 -2.46
N MET A 197 3.36 20.90 -2.06
CA MET A 197 4.21 20.12 -2.93
C MET A 197 3.47 19.55 -4.14
N TYR A 198 2.17 19.28 -4.02
CA TYR A 198 1.34 18.79 -5.13
C TYR A 198 1.10 19.85 -6.23
N ASN A 199 1.34 21.13 -5.93
CA ASN A 199 1.22 22.23 -6.88
C ASN A 199 2.58 22.72 -7.42
N LEU A 200 3.70 22.11 -6.99
CA LEU A 200 5.04 22.51 -7.43
C LEU A 200 5.20 22.27 -8.93
N LYS A 201 5.62 23.31 -9.65
CA LYS A 201 5.90 23.23 -11.09
C LYS A 201 7.39 23.01 -11.31
N ILE A 202 7.74 21.78 -11.65
CA ILE A 202 9.13 21.35 -11.93
C ILE A 202 9.11 20.21 -12.95
N ASN A 203 10.21 20.04 -13.68
CA ASN A 203 10.37 18.91 -14.59
C ASN A 203 10.39 17.59 -13.77
N PRO A 204 9.49 16.62 -14.02
CA PRO A 204 9.50 15.34 -13.33
C PRO A 204 10.81 14.55 -13.45
N GLY A 205 11.56 14.78 -14.55
CA GLY A 205 12.87 14.18 -14.82
C GLY A 205 14.05 14.85 -14.12
N GLU A 206 13.86 15.98 -13.42
CA GLU A 206 14.96 16.71 -12.78
C GLU A 206 15.66 15.85 -11.72
N ARG A 207 16.99 15.87 -11.73
CA ARG A 207 17.85 15.13 -10.80
C ARG A 207 18.81 16.00 -10.02
N ASN A 208 18.95 17.28 -10.42
CA ASN A 208 19.83 18.22 -9.75
C ASN A 208 19.18 18.70 -8.46
N GLU A 209 19.73 18.26 -7.34
CA GLU A 209 19.20 18.53 -5.99
C GLU A 209 19.14 20.03 -5.71
N THR A 210 20.18 20.79 -6.06
CA THR A 210 20.22 22.25 -5.84
C THR A 210 19.08 22.94 -6.57
N LYS A 211 18.84 22.62 -7.85
CA LYS A 211 17.73 23.20 -8.62
C LYS A 211 16.37 22.86 -8.03
N VAL A 212 16.22 21.61 -7.50
CA VAL A 212 14.96 21.19 -6.86
C VAL A 212 14.72 21.98 -5.58
N LEU A 213 15.75 22.15 -4.72
CA LEU A 213 15.62 22.91 -3.49
C LEU A 213 15.35 24.40 -3.75
N GLU A 214 15.98 25.00 -4.75
CA GLU A 214 15.70 26.36 -5.20
C GLU A 214 14.23 26.52 -5.67
N ALA A 215 13.71 25.56 -6.42
CA ALA A 215 12.31 25.56 -6.86
C ALA A 215 11.34 25.46 -5.67
N VAL A 216 11.63 24.59 -4.70
CA VAL A 216 10.86 24.47 -3.45
C VAL A 216 10.89 25.79 -2.66
N LYS A 217 12.08 26.37 -2.46
CA LYS A 217 12.21 27.67 -1.79
C LYS A 217 11.42 28.77 -2.48
N LYS A 218 11.55 28.88 -3.80
CA LYS A 218 10.92 29.94 -4.60
C LYS A 218 9.39 29.82 -4.64
N GLN A 219 8.85 28.60 -4.84
CA GLN A 219 7.42 28.40 -5.10
C GLN A 219 6.62 28.08 -3.83
N ILE A 220 7.25 27.42 -2.86
CA ILE A 220 6.57 26.97 -1.64
C ILE A 220 6.92 27.86 -0.43
N GLY A 221 8.08 28.54 -0.48
CA GLY A 221 8.59 29.36 0.63
C GLY A 221 9.24 28.53 1.73
N TYR A 222 9.72 27.34 1.41
CA TYR A 222 10.38 26.46 2.36
C TYR A 222 11.86 26.30 2.00
N ASP A 223 12.71 26.94 2.82
CA ASP A 223 14.18 26.91 2.67
C ASP A 223 14.75 25.79 3.52
N ILE A 224 15.29 24.76 2.90
CA ILE A 224 15.84 23.58 3.55
C ILE A 224 17.24 23.26 3.01
N PRO A 225 18.26 23.08 3.88
CA PRO A 225 19.59 22.69 3.41
C PRO A 225 19.60 21.21 2.96
N ALA A 226 20.42 20.96 1.93
CA ALA A 226 20.59 19.60 1.39
C ALA A 226 21.06 18.59 2.45
N SER A 227 21.81 19.01 3.46
CA SER A 227 22.26 18.13 4.56
C SER A 227 21.09 17.49 5.31
N LYS A 228 20.01 18.24 5.57
CA LYS A 228 18.83 17.70 6.27
C LYS A 228 18.12 16.60 5.47
N ILE A 229 17.87 16.81 4.19
CA ILE A 229 17.19 15.80 3.36
C ILE A 229 18.11 14.61 3.02
N ASN A 230 19.42 14.77 3.17
CA ASN A 230 20.41 13.72 2.95
C ASN A 230 20.80 12.98 4.24
N ASP A 231 20.22 13.36 5.38
CA ASP A 231 20.44 12.67 6.65
C ASP A 231 20.10 11.17 6.54
N LYS A 232 20.86 10.36 7.30
CA LYS A 232 20.69 8.91 7.32
C LYS A 232 19.28 8.50 7.81
N ALA A 233 18.73 9.25 8.78
CA ALA A 233 17.39 8.97 9.31
C ALA A 233 16.31 9.18 8.23
N VAL A 234 16.40 10.28 7.47
CA VAL A 234 15.48 10.57 6.35
C VAL A 234 15.56 9.48 5.27
N LYS A 235 16.77 9.07 4.87
CA LYS A 235 16.95 7.98 3.91
C LYS A 235 16.41 6.65 4.41
N ASN A 236 16.56 6.38 5.71
CA ASN A 236 16.00 5.17 6.31
C ASN A 236 14.46 5.21 6.38
N ALA A 237 13.87 6.37 6.66
CA ALA A 237 12.42 6.55 6.61
C ALA A 237 11.86 6.28 5.22
N MET A 238 12.46 6.82 4.16
CA MET A 238 12.04 6.54 2.78
C MET A 238 12.12 5.04 2.43
N LYS A 239 13.15 4.34 2.91
CA LYS A 239 13.26 2.88 2.74
C LYS A 239 12.19 2.13 3.55
N ALA A 240 11.82 2.63 4.72
CA ALA A 240 10.74 2.05 5.52
C ALA A 240 9.39 2.18 4.80
N ASP A 241 9.11 3.33 4.20
CA ASP A 241 7.91 3.57 3.40
C ASP A 241 7.86 2.64 2.17
N GLU A 242 9.00 2.47 1.47
CA GLU A 242 9.10 1.53 0.35
C GLU A 242 8.83 0.09 0.79
N LYS A 243 9.36 -0.35 1.95
CA LYS A 243 9.07 -1.68 2.52
C LYS A 243 7.60 -1.80 2.89
N ALA A 244 7.00 -0.77 3.49
CA ALA A 244 5.57 -0.74 3.80
C ALA A 244 4.73 -0.88 2.53
N ALA A 245 5.05 -0.13 1.47
CA ALA A 245 4.39 -0.24 0.17
C ALA A 245 4.50 -1.64 -0.43
N SER A 246 5.69 -2.24 -0.38
CA SER A 246 5.91 -3.63 -0.85
C SER A 246 5.07 -4.61 -0.05
N ARG A 247 5.06 -4.52 1.29
CA ARG A 247 4.24 -5.37 2.17
C ARG A 247 2.75 -5.22 1.89
N MET A 248 2.30 -4.00 1.60
CA MET A 248 0.92 -3.70 1.23
C MET A 248 0.61 -4.02 -0.24
N MET A 249 1.56 -4.63 -0.96
CA MET A 249 1.43 -4.99 -2.37
C MET A 249 1.02 -3.79 -3.24
N VAL A 250 1.53 -2.59 -2.91
CA VAL A 250 1.26 -1.36 -3.65
C VAL A 250 2.09 -1.36 -4.93
N THR A 251 1.44 -1.25 -6.07
CA THR A 251 2.05 -1.27 -7.41
C THR A 251 1.99 0.07 -8.13
N GLY A 252 1.40 1.09 -7.52
CA GLY A 252 1.24 2.42 -8.09
C GLY A 252 0.62 3.41 -7.11
N THR A 253 0.60 4.68 -7.51
CA THR A 253 0.09 5.80 -6.72
C THR A 253 -1.04 6.54 -7.45
N PRO A 254 -2.01 7.14 -6.71
CA PRO A 254 -2.22 6.96 -5.29
C PRO A 254 -2.84 5.59 -4.99
N THR A 255 -2.39 4.92 -3.92
CA THR A 255 -3.10 3.78 -3.36
C THR A 255 -3.66 4.20 -2.00
N VAL A 256 -4.97 4.05 -1.82
CA VAL A 256 -5.72 4.53 -0.65
C VAL A 256 -6.34 3.34 0.08
N TYR A 257 -6.26 3.36 1.41
CA TYR A 257 -6.95 2.43 2.29
C TYR A 257 -7.80 3.21 3.27
N ILE A 258 -9.00 2.70 3.56
CA ILE A 258 -9.91 3.25 4.57
C ILE A 258 -10.22 2.14 5.57
N ASP A 259 -9.98 2.40 6.86
CA ASP A 259 -10.21 1.45 7.95
C ASP A 259 -9.61 0.07 7.66
N GLY A 260 -8.37 0.08 7.16
CA GLY A 260 -7.61 -1.11 6.84
C GLY A 260 -7.90 -1.72 5.48
N LYS A 261 -8.96 -1.33 4.78
CA LYS A 261 -9.38 -1.92 3.51
C LYS A 261 -8.99 -1.05 2.32
N TRP A 262 -8.52 -1.68 1.26
CA TRP A 262 -8.19 -0.98 0.03
C TRP A 262 -9.41 -0.30 -0.60
N ASP A 263 -9.32 1.02 -0.77
CA ASP A 263 -10.29 1.83 -1.52
C ASP A 263 -9.83 1.95 -2.97
N LYS A 264 -10.31 1.06 -3.82
CA LYS A 264 -9.91 0.99 -5.22
C LYS A 264 -10.30 2.23 -6.02
N MET A 265 -11.45 2.84 -5.70
CA MET A 265 -11.95 4.04 -6.38
C MET A 265 -11.33 5.32 -5.84
N ARG A 266 -10.78 5.29 -4.64
CA ARG A 266 -10.13 6.43 -3.96
C ARG A 266 -11.07 7.60 -3.65
N ASP A 267 -12.37 7.34 -3.62
CA ASP A 267 -13.45 8.29 -3.34
C ASP A 267 -14.23 7.97 -2.05
N GLY A 268 -13.90 6.87 -1.41
CA GLY A 268 -14.61 6.40 -0.22
C GLY A 268 -14.57 7.38 0.94
N TYR A 269 -13.55 8.27 1.02
CA TYR A 269 -13.45 9.31 2.04
C TYR A 269 -14.60 10.32 1.98
N GLU A 270 -15.20 10.56 0.81
CA GLU A 270 -16.34 11.48 0.66
C GLU A 270 -17.57 11.03 1.45
N LYS A 271 -17.72 9.70 1.64
CA LYS A 271 -18.83 9.12 2.41
C LYS A 271 -18.64 9.27 3.92
N LEU A 272 -17.41 9.55 4.36
CA LEU A 272 -17.09 9.71 5.78
C LEU A 272 -17.44 11.11 6.31
N ILE A 273 -17.60 12.09 5.42
CA ILE A 273 -17.81 13.50 5.73
C ILE A 273 -19.22 14.01 5.38
N LYS A 274 -20.11 13.09 4.96
CA LYS A 274 -21.53 13.36 4.66
C LYS A 274 -22.44 13.19 5.89
#